data_58006e1bf6b5d778c1af0e810a71c60e
#
_entry.id   58006e1bf6b5d778c1af0e810a71c60e
#
_cell.length_a   1.000
_cell.length_b   1.000
_cell.length_c   1.000
_cell.angle_alpha   90.00
_cell.angle_beta   90.00
_cell.angle_gamma   90.00
#
_symmetry.space_group_name_H-M   'P 1'
#
loop_
_entity.id
_entity.type
_entity.pdbx_description
1 polymer ?
#
loop_
_entity_poly.entity_id
_entity_poly.type
_entity_poly.pdbx_seq_one_letter_code
_entity_poly.pdbx_strand_id
1 'polypeptide(L)'
;ITIFGDGTTSRDFTFVDDVIQANLRAALSSDSDGFFVNIAYGEKFTLTQLANIIIQETESSSNIVYASFRKGDVLHSLADLTEAKRLIGYNPKFNLLKGLEKTIKFYK
;
A
#
# COMPACT_ATOMS: atom_id res chain seq x y z
N ILE A 1 15.21 -3.85 -11.54
CA ILE A 1 14.63 -3.37 -10.30
C ILE A 1 15.55 -3.77 -9.16
N THR A 2 16.04 -2.79 -8.40
CA THR A 2 16.90 -3.06 -7.24
C THR A 2 16.05 -3.15 -5.97
N ILE A 3 16.11 -4.27 -5.25
CA ILE A 3 15.48 -4.47 -3.94
C ILE A 3 16.58 -4.44 -2.88
N PHE A 4 16.41 -3.58 -1.87
CA PHE A 4 17.33 -3.53 -0.73
C PHE A 4 16.89 -4.57 0.32
N GLY A 5 17.80 -5.49 0.65
CA GLY A 5 17.55 -6.67 1.45
C GLY A 5 17.30 -7.92 0.61
N ASP A 6 16.73 -8.92 1.21
CA ASP A 6 16.44 -10.23 0.60
C ASP A 6 15.08 -10.31 -0.12
N GLY A 7 14.34 -9.20 -0.16
CA GLY A 7 13.02 -9.10 -0.77
C GLY A 7 11.86 -9.57 0.09
N THR A 8 12.12 -10.07 1.31
CA THR A 8 11.06 -10.49 2.26
C THR A 8 10.41 -9.31 3.00
N THR A 9 11.05 -8.14 2.98
CA THR A 9 10.48 -6.91 3.53
C THR A 9 9.08 -6.70 2.98
N SER A 10 8.09 -6.47 3.85
CA SER A 10 6.69 -6.35 3.45
C SER A 10 6.08 -5.01 3.88
N ARG A 11 5.12 -4.54 3.09
CA ARG A 11 4.36 -3.31 3.31
C ARG A 11 2.88 -3.53 3.03
N ASP A 12 2.07 -2.72 3.67
CA ASP A 12 0.66 -2.54 3.35
C ASP A 12 0.56 -1.41 2.31
N PHE A 13 0.42 -1.81 1.04
CA PHE A 13 0.37 -0.86 -0.06
C PHE A 13 -1.05 -0.33 -0.24
N THR A 14 -1.19 0.98 -0.22
CA THR A 14 -2.48 1.66 -0.24
C THR A 14 -2.63 2.46 -1.53
N PHE A 15 -3.72 2.23 -2.24
CA PHE A 15 -4.03 3.01 -3.44
C PHE A 15 -4.58 4.39 -3.07
N VAL A 16 -4.22 5.41 -3.83
CA VAL A 16 -4.54 6.81 -3.51
C VAL A 16 -6.03 7.11 -3.42
N ASP A 17 -6.89 6.46 -4.22
CA ASP A 17 -8.34 6.66 -4.17
C ASP A 17 -8.92 6.23 -2.81
N ASP A 18 -8.38 5.19 -2.17
CA ASP A 18 -8.79 4.79 -0.82
C ASP A 18 -8.38 5.83 0.22
N VAL A 19 -7.21 6.47 0.05
CA VAL A 19 -6.77 7.58 0.92
C VAL A 19 -7.66 8.80 0.74
N ILE A 20 -8.03 9.14 -0.49
CA ILE A 20 -8.97 10.25 -0.78
C ILE A 20 -10.32 9.99 -0.12
N GLN A 21 -10.86 8.77 -0.26
CA GLN A 21 -12.13 8.39 0.37
C GLN A 21 -12.05 8.46 1.90
N ALA A 22 -10.93 8.06 2.50
CA ALA A 22 -10.73 8.17 3.94
C ALA A 22 -10.74 9.63 4.42
N ASN A 23 -10.04 10.52 3.70
CA ASN A 23 -10.02 11.95 4.02
C ASN A 23 -11.41 12.59 3.91
N LEU A 24 -12.17 12.28 2.85
CA LEU A 24 -13.54 12.77 2.70
C LEU A 24 -14.46 12.27 3.83
N ARG A 25 -14.35 10.99 4.21
CA ARG A 25 -15.11 10.42 5.31
C ARG A 25 -14.74 11.05 6.66
N ALA A 26 -13.45 11.27 6.91
CA ALA A 26 -12.99 11.94 8.13
C ALA A 26 -13.53 13.38 8.23
N ALA A 27 -13.51 14.12 7.11
CA ALA A 27 -14.03 15.49 7.07
C ALA A 27 -15.56 15.58 7.32
N LEU A 28 -16.31 14.52 7.05
CA LEU A 28 -17.76 14.45 7.23
C LEU A 28 -18.18 13.76 8.53
N SER A 29 -17.28 13.15 9.27
CA SER A 29 -17.57 12.43 10.50
C SER A 29 -17.34 13.31 11.72
N SER A 30 -18.37 13.48 12.53
CA SER A 30 -18.25 14.12 13.86
C SER A 30 -17.52 13.23 14.87
N ASP A 31 -17.54 11.91 14.66
CA ASP A 31 -16.95 10.95 15.61
C ASP A 31 -15.42 10.86 15.51
N SER A 32 -14.83 11.49 14.47
CA SER A 32 -13.39 11.51 14.25
C SER A 32 -12.69 12.76 14.79
N ASP A 33 -13.40 13.71 15.35
CA ASP A 33 -12.84 14.98 15.83
C ASP A 33 -11.79 14.74 16.92
N GLY A 34 -10.56 15.23 16.67
CA GLY A 34 -9.45 15.08 17.60
C GLY A 34 -8.80 13.68 17.63
N PHE A 35 -9.24 12.74 16.81
CA PHE A 35 -8.66 11.41 16.69
C PHE A 35 -7.74 11.29 15.46
N PHE A 36 -6.83 10.35 15.54
CA PHE A 36 -6.02 9.90 14.40
C PHE A 36 -6.32 8.43 14.13
N VAL A 37 -6.27 8.04 12.85
CA VAL A 37 -6.54 6.68 12.40
C VAL A 37 -5.53 6.26 11.35
N ASN A 38 -5.22 4.97 11.31
CA ASN A 38 -4.41 4.40 10.23
C ASN A 38 -5.27 4.18 8.99
N ILE A 39 -4.74 4.57 7.84
CA ILE A 39 -5.37 4.32 6.53
C ILE A 39 -4.44 3.45 5.70
N ALA A 40 -4.91 2.28 5.34
CA ALA A 40 -4.22 1.30 4.52
C ALA A 40 -5.22 0.33 3.88
N TYR A 41 -4.75 -0.68 3.16
CA TYR A 41 -5.64 -1.70 2.62
C TYR A 41 -5.91 -2.83 3.63
N GLY A 42 -4.95 -3.14 4.49
CA GLY A 42 -5.05 -4.20 5.50
C GLY A 42 -4.46 -5.53 5.05
N GLU A 43 -3.68 -5.55 3.98
CA GLU A 43 -2.92 -6.71 3.52
C GLU A 43 -1.47 -6.33 3.27
N LYS A 44 -0.56 -7.25 3.60
CA LYS A 44 0.87 -7.04 3.37
C LYS A 44 1.37 -7.84 2.18
N PHE A 45 2.20 -7.22 1.37
CA PHE A 45 2.93 -7.84 0.27
C PHE A 45 4.42 -7.62 0.42
N THR A 46 5.22 -8.59 0.03
CA THR A 46 6.67 -8.43 0.02
C THR A 46 7.12 -7.57 -1.17
N LEU A 47 8.31 -6.97 -1.06
CA LEU A 47 8.88 -6.20 -2.17
C LEU A 47 9.12 -7.08 -3.41
N THR A 48 9.48 -8.36 -3.22
CA THR A 48 9.61 -9.32 -4.33
C THR A 48 8.27 -9.59 -5.01
N GLN A 49 7.18 -9.78 -4.24
CA GLN A 49 5.84 -9.94 -4.81
C GLN A 49 5.42 -8.71 -5.61
N LEU A 50 5.60 -7.50 -5.05
CA LEU A 50 5.29 -6.25 -5.74
C LEU A 50 6.08 -6.11 -7.05
N ALA A 51 7.39 -6.35 -7.03
CA ALA A 51 8.23 -6.25 -8.21
C ALA A 51 7.81 -7.23 -9.30
N ASN A 52 7.51 -8.48 -8.94
CA ASN A 52 7.05 -9.50 -9.90
C ASN A 52 5.70 -9.11 -10.53
N ILE A 53 4.75 -8.61 -9.74
CA ILE A 53 3.46 -8.14 -10.26
C ILE A 53 3.68 -6.99 -11.27
N ILE A 54 4.51 -6.00 -10.93
CA ILE A 54 4.80 -4.88 -11.83
C ILE A 54 5.44 -5.37 -13.13
N ILE A 55 6.42 -6.25 -13.06
CA ILE A 55 7.07 -6.82 -14.25
C ILE A 55 6.03 -7.51 -15.14
N GLN A 56 5.17 -8.33 -14.55
CA GLN A 56 4.11 -9.06 -15.27
C GLN A 56 3.10 -8.10 -15.92
N GLU A 57 2.54 -7.16 -15.15
CA GLU A 57 1.51 -6.22 -15.63
C GLU A 57 2.03 -5.21 -16.68
N THR A 58 3.33 -4.95 -16.68
CA THR A 58 3.97 -4.07 -17.66
C THR A 58 4.61 -4.81 -18.83
N GLU A 59 4.58 -6.16 -18.82
CA GLU A 59 5.29 -7.02 -19.79
C GLU A 59 6.77 -6.64 -19.92
N SER A 60 7.38 -6.22 -18.79
CA SER A 60 8.73 -5.71 -18.75
C SER A 60 9.76 -6.84 -18.78
N SER A 61 10.86 -6.63 -19.50
CA SER A 61 12.05 -7.51 -19.47
C SER A 61 12.99 -7.21 -18.28
N SER A 62 12.58 -6.40 -17.32
CA SER A 62 13.38 -6.03 -16.16
C SER A 62 13.70 -7.23 -15.27
N ASN A 63 14.95 -7.28 -14.76
CA ASN A 63 15.36 -8.27 -13.76
C ASN A 63 15.32 -7.67 -12.36
N ILE A 64 15.08 -8.52 -11.35
CA ILE A 64 15.21 -8.17 -9.94
C ILE A 64 16.65 -8.45 -9.51
N VAL A 65 17.30 -7.47 -8.89
CA VAL A 65 18.61 -7.61 -8.24
C VAL A 65 18.48 -7.19 -6.78
N TYR A 66 19.19 -7.88 -5.90
CA TYR A 66 19.17 -7.63 -4.47
C TYR A 66 20.43 -6.91 -4.04
N ALA A 67 20.29 -5.92 -3.17
CA ALA A 67 21.37 -5.15 -2.58
C ALA A 67 21.31 -5.25 -1.04
N SER A 68 22.33 -4.76 -0.37
CA SER A 68 22.39 -4.77 1.09
C SER A 68 21.19 -4.06 1.72
N PHE A 69 20.74 -4.53 2.89
CA PHE A 69 19.70 -3.88 3.67
C PHE A 69 20.05 -2.42 3.96
N ARG A 70 19.07 -1.55 3.88
CA ARG A 70 19.22 -0.16 4.33
C ARG A 70 19.11 -0.11 5.85
N LYS A 71 20.03 0.61 6.49
CA LYS A 71 20.00 0.80 7.93
C LYS A 71 18.74 1.57 8.34
N GLY A 72 17.98 1.02 9.28
CA GLY A 72 16.76 1.63 9.80
C GLY A 72 15.47 1.27 9.06
N ASP A 73 15.54 0.46 8.00
CA ASP A 73 14.32 -0.04 7.35
C ASP A 73 13.54 -0.98 8.27
N VAL A 74 12.23 -0.75 8.35
CA VAL A 74 11.29 -1.66 9.02
C VAL A 74 11.08 -2.88 8.14
N LEU A 75 11.28 -4.09 8.68
CA LEU A 75 11.15 -5.32 7.89
C LEU A 75 9.70 -5.59 7.47
N HIS A 76 8.74 -5.42 8.38
CA HIS A 76 7.33 -5.68 8.12
C HIS A 76 6.46 -4.56 8.65
N SER A 77 5.47 -4.14 7.86
CA SER A 77 4.48 -3.15 8.25
C SER A 77 3.10 -3.59 7.77
N LEU A 78 2.14 -3.58 8.69
CA LEU A 78 0.73 -3.85 8.44
C LEU A 78 -0.09 -2.94 9.35
N ALA A 79 -1.04 -2.20 8.80
CA ALA A 79 -1.87 -1.30 9.58
C ALA A 79 -3.04 -2.04 10.23
N ASP A 80 -3.37 -1.63 11.47
CA ASP A 80 -4.66 -1.95 12.09
C ASP A 80 -5.68 -0.88 11.68
N LEU A 81 -6.75 -1.31 11.03
CA LEU A 81 -7.82 -0.47 10.49
C LEU A 81 -9.06 -0.39 11.39
N THR A 82 -9.02 -0.99 12.56
CA THR A 82 -10.18 -1.08 13.46
C THR A 82 -10.79 0.28 13.76
N GLU A 83 -9.97 1.26 14.17
CA GLU A 83 -10.42 2.61 14.48
C GLU A 83 -10.89 3.38 13.24
N ALA A 84 -10.25 3.20 12.09
CA ALA A 84 -10.71 3.82 10.86
C ALA A 84 -12.10 3.32 10.43
N LYS A 85 -12.34 2.02 10.57
CA LYS A 85 -13.66 1.42 10.31
C LYS A 85 -14.71 1.96 11.29
N ARG A 86 -14.37 2.04 12.58
CA ARG A 86 -15.30 2.48 13.64
C ARG A 86 -15.64 3.97 13.54
N LEU A 87 -14.63 4.85 13.41
CA LEU A 87 -14.79 6.30 13.50
C LEU A 87 -15.28 6.95 12.21
N ILE A 88 -14.81 6.47 11.05
CA ILE A 88 -15.12 7.08 9.76
C ILE A 88 -15.75 6.11 8.75
N GLY A 89 -16.09 4.90 9.17
CA GLY A 89 -16.66 3.88 8.27
C GLY A 89 -15.74 3.53 7.11
N TYR A 90 -14.41 3.60 7.31
CA TYR A 90 -13.43 3.33 6.27
C TYR A 90 -13.54 1.88 5.78
N ASN A 91 -13.60 1.71 4.47
CA ASN A 91 -13.65 0.40 3.82
C ASN A 91 -12.88 0.47 2.50
N PRO A 92 -11.59 0.07 2.46
CA PRO A 92 -10.77 0.13 1.25
C PRO A 92 -11.37 -0.71 0.13
N LYS A 93 -11.23 -0.22 -1.11
CA LYS A 93 -11.81 -0.81 -2.32
C LYS A 93 -10.78 -1.40 -3.27
N PHE A 94 -9.54 -0.92 -3.17
CA PHE A 94 -8.50 -1.24 -4.13
C PHE A 94 -7.41 -2.09 -3.48
N ASN A 95 -7.46 -3.41 -3.73
CA ASN A 95 -6.35 -4.29 -3.42
C ASN A 95 -5.11 -3.93 -4.28
N LEU A 96 -3.97 -4.53 -3.98
CA LEU A 96 -2.70 -4.23 -4.68
C LEU A 96 -2.84 -4.32 -6.19
N LEU A 97 -3.45 -5.38 -6.72
CA LEU A 97 -3.58 -5.58 -8.18
C LEU A 97 -4.41 -4.48 -8.83
N LYS A 98 -5.60 -4.19 -8.30
CA LYS A 98 -6.48 -3.12 -8.83
C LYS A 98 -5.82 -1.74 -8.75
N GLY A 99 -5.11 -1.45 -7.66
CA GLY A 99 -4.38 -0.20 -7.51
C GLY A 99 -3.24 -0.07 -8.50
N LEU A 100 -2.47 -1.15 -8.70
CA LEU A 100 -1.38 -1.19 -9.69
C LEU A 100 -1.90 -1.06 -11.13
N GLU A 101 -2.99 -1.74 -11.50
CA GLU A 101 -3.60 -1.62 -12.82
C GLU A 101 -3.91 -0.16 -13.16
N LYS A 102 -4.53 0.58 -12.25
CA LYS A 102 -4.82 2.00 -12.42
C LYS A 102 -3.54 2.85 -12.49
N THR A 103 -2.58 2.56 -11.62
CA THR A 103 -1.30 3.27 -11.58
C THR A 103 -0.53 3.08 -12.89
N ILE A 104 -0.45 1.86 -13.39
CA ILE A 104 0.24 1.55 -14.66
C ILE A 104 -0.43 2.27 -15.83
N LYS A 105 -1.77 2.28 -15.90
CA LYS A 105 -2.51 3.03 -16.93
C LYS A 105 -2.22 4.52 -16.92
N PHE A 106 -1.92 5.10 -15.76
CA PHE A 106 -1.56 6.51 -15.66
C PHE A 106 -0.18 6.81 -16.26
N TYR A 107 0.75 5.84 -16.23
CA TYR A 107 2.12 6.01 -16.74
C TYR A 107 2.32 5.50 -18.18
N LYS A 108 1.34 4.82 -18.77
CA LYS A 108 1.34 4.43 -20.19
C LYS A 108 0.72 5.50 -21.06
#